data_ce5ccf0ec9fcf468a23c851b85205870
#
_entry.id   ce5ccf0ec9fcf468a23c851b85205870
#
_cell.length_a   1.000
_cell.length_b   1.000
_cell.length_c   1.000
_cell.angle_alpha   90.00
_cell.angle_beta   90.00
_cell.angle_gamma   90.00
#
_symmetry.space_group_name_H-M   'P 1'
#
loop_
_entity.id
_entity.type
_entity.pdbx_description
1 polymer ?
#
loop_
_entity_poly.entity_id
_entity_poly.type
_entity_poly.pdbx_seq_one_letter_code
_entity_poly.pdbx_strand_id
1 'polypeptide(L)'
;MDPALRDLVSTAPLCHLTTLNPDGSPQVTVVWVGVDGDELVTGHLPHNQKVQNMERDPRVVLSFLVPPEPGAFLQPYATVRARATVVPSDEAWDLLDRLAKAYIAPAATFPAPRRPGYVVRYAVEKVGGIGPWAS
;
A
#
# COMPACT_ATOMS: atom_id res chain seq x y z
N MET A 1 9.46 11.50 -2.60
CA MET A 1 9.62 10.08 -2.19
C MET A 1 11.01 9.62 -2.60
N ASP A 2 11.66 8.88 -1.73
CA ASP A 2 12.96 8.29 -2.01
C ASP A 2 12.89 7.40 -3.27
N PRO A 3 13.83 7.55 -4.22
CA PRO A 3 13.83 6.73 -5.44
C PRO A 3 13.91 5.23 -5.17
N ALA A 4 14.65 4.80 -4.14
CA ALA A 4 14.76 3.38 -3.81
C ALA A 4 13.43 2.80 -3.33
N LEU A 5 12.65 3.57 -2.57
CA LEU A 5 11.30 3.17 -2.15
C LEU A 5 10.37 3.09 -3.37
N ARG A 6 10.43 4.08 -4.25
CA ARG A 6 9.63 4.07 -5.49
C ARG A 6 9.94 2.84 -6.33
N ASP A 7 11.22 2.51 -6.50
CA ASP A 7 11.65 1.34 -7.25
C ASP A 7 11.15 0.05 -6.60
N LEU A 8 11.24 -0.05 -5.27
CA LEU A 8 10.73 -1.21 -4.53
C LEU A 8 9.24 -1.40 -4.78
N VAL A 9 8.43 -0.37 -4.57
CA VAL A 9 6.97 -0.47 -4.74
C VAL A 9 6.61 -0.81 -6.18
N SER A 10 7.38 -0.33 -7.15
CA SER A 10 7.15 -0.61 -8.57
C SER A 10 7.37 -2.08 -8.95
N THR A 11 8.04 -2.87 -8.10
CA THR A 11 8.17 -4.32 -8.31
C THR A 11 6.96 -5.11 -7.85
N ALA A 12 5.93 -4.45 -7.36
CA ALA A 12 4.67 -5.02 -6.87
C ALA A 12 4.85 -6.03 -5.72
N PRO A 13 5.57 -5.68 -4.64
CA PRO A 13 5.63 -6.52 -3.46
C PRO A 13 4.31 -6.46 -2.69
N LEU A 14 3.86 -7.59 -2.14
CA LEU A 14 2.72 -7.56 -1.25
C LEU A 14 3.01 -6.67 -0.04
N CYS A 15 2.02 -5.90 0.36
CA CYS A 15 2.14 -4.95 1.46
C CYS A 15 1.23 -5.35 2.61
N HIS A 16 1.79 -5.38 3.81
CA HIS A 16 1.02 -5.45 5.05
C HIS A 16 0.71 -4.03 5.48
N LEU A 17 -0.57 -3.67 5.45
CA LEU A 17 -1.06 -2.36 5.88
C LEU A 17 -1.61 -2.47 7.29
N THR A 18 -1.04 -1.68 8.20
CA THR A 18 -1.50 -1.58 9.59
C THR A 18 -2.26 -0.28 9.79
N THR A 19 -3.49 -0.39 10.25
CA THR A 19 -4.35 0.72 10.63
C THR A 19 -4.77 0.56 12.09
N LEU A 20 -5.34 1.60 12.69
CA LEU A 20 -5.75 1.59 14.10
C LEU A 20 -7.27 1.49 14.22
N ASN A 21 -7.73 0.44 14.90
CA ASN A 21 -9.14 0.27 15.26
C ASN A 21 -9.60 1.35 16.24
N PRO A 22 -10.93 1.53 16.43
CA PRO A 22 -11.44 2.54 17.37
C PRO A 22 -10.94 2.39 18.81
N ASP A 23 -10.64 1.17 19.24
CA ASP A 23 -10.10 0.89 20.58
C ASP A 23 -8.58 1.05 20.68
N GLY A 24 -7.92 1.48 19.58
CA GLY A 24 -6.48 1.65 19.52
C GLY A 24 -5.72 0.38 19.17
N SER A 25 -6.38 -0.77 19.05
CA SER A 25 -5.70 -2.00 18.64
C SER A 25 -5.36 -1.95 17.15
N PRO A 26 -4.21 -2.53 16.73
CA PRO A 26 -3.84 -2.55 15.31
C PRO A 26 -4.63 -3.60 14.53
N GLN A 27 -4.97 -3.26 13.28
CA GLN A 27 -5.51 -4.19 12.30
C GLN A 27 -4.51 -4.30 11.16
N VAL A 28 -4.13 -5.52 10.79
CA VAL A 28 -3.22 -5.76 9.66
C VAL A 28 -3.96 -6.45 8.53
N THR A 29 -3.82 -5.91 7.32
CA THR A 29 -4.36 -6.51 6.10
C THR A 29 -3.31 -6.49 5.02
N VAL A 30 -3.45 -7.36 4.00
CA VAL A 30 -2.56 -7.38 2.84
C VAL A 30 -3.22 -6.62 1.70
N VAL A 31 -2.49 -5.71 1.08
CA VAL A 31 -3.00 -4.84 0.03
C VAL A 31 -2.02 -4.74 -1.14
N TRP A 32 -2.54 -4.36 -2.29
CA TRP A 32 -1.73 -3.92 -3.43
C TRP A 32 -1.49 -2.42 -3.31
N VAL A 33 -0.27 -2.00 -3.59
CA VAL A 33 0.13 -0.59 -3.46
C VAL A 33 0.71 -0.10 -4.77
N GLY A 34 0.29 1.08 -5.18
CA GLY A 34 0.86 1.79 -6.31
C GLY A 34 1.56 3.07 -5.90
N VAL A 35 2.19 3.72 -6.86
CA VAL A 35 2.82 5.02 -6.70
C VAL A 35 2.09 6.02 -7.58
N ASP A 36 1.80 7.20 -7.04
CA ASP A 36 1.23 8.31 -7.79
C ASP A 36 1.89 9.61 -7.32
N GLY A 37 2.74 10.18 -8.17
CA GLY A 37 3.55 11.33 -7.77
C GLY A 37 4.49 10.98 -6.62
N ASP A 38 4.41 11.73 -5.53
CA ASP A 38 5.22 11.52 -4.34
C ASP A 38 4.50 10.73 -3.26
N GLU A 39 3.36 10.12 -3.59
CA GLU A 39 2.56 9.39 -2.64
C GLU A 39 2.38 7.93 -3.04
N LEU A 40 2.14 7.07 -2.06
CA LEU A 40 1.65 5.72 -2.28
C LEU A 40 0.13 5.76 -2.38
N VAL A 41 -0.46 4.80 -3.09
CA VAL A 41 -1.91 4.72 -3.26
C VAL A 41 -2.41 3.30 -3.15
N THR A 42 -3.60 3.13 -2.59
CA THR A 42 -4.34 1.86 -2.60
C THR A 42 -5.78 2.11 -3.01
N GLY A 43 -6.42 1.09 -3.59
CA GLY A 43 -7.83 1.15 -3.99
C GLY A 43 -8.66 0.19 -3.17
N HIS A 44 -9.88 0.60 -2.82
CA HIS A 44 -10.82 -0.19 -2.02
C HIS A 44 -12.24 0.03 -2.54
N LEU A 45 -12.97 -1.04 -2.84
CA LEU A 45 -14.36 -0.88 -3.24
C LEU A 45 -15.31 -0.80 -2.03
N PRO A 46 -15.19 -1.70 -1.00
CA PRO A 46 -16.08 -1.60 0.14
C PRO A 46 -15.60 -0.56 1.14
N HIS A 47 -16.55 0.02 1.90
CA HIS A 47 -16.26 0.85 3.07
C HIS A 47 -15.98 -0.04 4.27
N ASN A 48 -14.90 -0.81 4.19
CA ASN A 48 -14.55 -1.81 5.20
C ASN A 48 -13.85 -1.20 6.42
N GLN A 49 -13.47 -2.06 7.38
CA GLN A 49 -12.91 -1.59 8.64
C GLN A 49 -11.63 -0.77 8.45
N LYS A 50 -10.73 -1.20 7.54
CA LYS A 50 -9.48 -0.45 7.33
C LYS A 50 -9.73 0.94 6.75
N VAL A 51 -10.71 1.08 5.84
CA VAL A 51 -11.07 2.40 5.29
C VAL A 51 -11.63 3.29 6.38
N GLN A 52 -12.55 2.77 7.19
CA GLN A 52 -13.11 3.50 8.33
C GLN A 52 -12.02 3.89 9.34
N ASN A 53 -11.08 2.99 9.61
CA ASN A 53 -9.96 3.28 10.49
C ASN A 53 -9.14 4.46 9.98
N MET A 54 -8.81 4.48 8.69
CA MET A 54 -7.99 5.55 8.10
C MET A 54 -8.74 6.88 8.00
N GLU A 55 -10.07 6.85 7.86
CA GLU A 55 -10.89 8.08 7.92
C GLU A 55 -10.83 8.71 9.31
N ARG A 56 -10.83 7.89 10.36
CA ARG A 56 -10.82 8.35 11.75
C ARG A 56 -9.42 8.72 12.23
N ASP A 57 -8.41 7.90 11.88
CA ASP A 57 -7.03 8.07 12.33
C ASP A 57 -6.09 7.88 11.13
N PRO A 58 -5.39 8.93 10.70
CA PRO A 58 -4.56 8.87 9.49
C PRO A 58 -3.24 8.12 9.68
N ARG A 59 -2.88 7.74 10.90
CA ARG A 59 -1.61 7.07 11.17
C ARG A 59 -1.64 5.64 10.67
N VAL A 60 -0.70 5.30 9.79
CA VAL A 60 -0.58 3.97 9.22
C VAL A 60 0.87 3.54 9.09
N VAL A 61 1.08 2.23 9.00
CA VAL A 61 2.36 1.64 8.61
C VAL A 61 2.13 0.68 7.46
N LEU A 62 2.94 0.82 6.42
CA LEU A 62 2.99 -0.12 5.31
C LEU A 62 4.31 -0.87 5.38
N SER A 63 4.25 -2.21 5.31
CA SER A 63 5.43 -3.07 5.40
C SER A 63 5.54 -3.94 4.16
N PHE A 64 6.73 -3.96 3.55
CA PHE A 64 7.02 -4.69 2.32
C PHE A 64 8.14 -5.68 2.55
N LEU A 65 7.97 -6.93 2.14
CA LEU A 65 9.05 -7.89 2.07
C LEU A 65 9.66 -7.87 0.67
N VAL A 66 10.97 -8.11 0.62
CA VAL A 66 11.74 -8.13 -0.62
C VAL A 66 12.44 -9.49 -0.70
N PRO A 67 12.44 -10.17 -1.87
CA PRO A 67 13.24 -11.38 -2.01
C PRO A 67 14.71 -11.06 -1.73
N PRO A 68 15.37 -11.84 -0.84
CA PRO A 68 16.79 -11.61 -0.56
C PRO A 68 17.66 -12.06 -1.73
N GLU A 69 18.82 -11.41 -1.86
CA GLU A 69 19.86 -11.87 -2.77
C GLU A 69 20.33 -13.29 -2.35
N PRO A 70 20.70 -14.16 -3.32
CA PRO A 70 21.27 -15.47 -2.96
C PRO A 70 22.47 -15.34 -2.03
N GLY A 71 22.42 -16.06 -0.90
CA GLY A 71 23.49 -16.04 0.11
C GLY A 71 23.40 -14.90 1.11
N ALA A 72 22.39 -14.04 1.03
CA ALA A 72 22.20 -12.95 2.01
C ALA A 72 21.78 -13.52 3.37
N PHE A 73 22.38 -12.98 4.44
CA PHE A 73 21.99 -13.31 5.82
C PHE A 73 20.77 -12.55 6.29
N LEU A 74 20.58 -11.30 5.81
CA LEU A 74 19.52 -10.44 6.26
C LEU A 74 18.37 -10.48 5.27
N GLN A 75 17.15 -10.52 5.80
CA GLN A 75 15.94 -10.38 5.00
C GLN A 75 15.72 -8.88 4.72
N PRO A 76 15.79 -8.43 3.46
CA PRO A 76 15.44 -7.05 3.14
C PRO A 76 13.95 -6.82 3.37
N TYR A 77 13.62 -5.66 3.90
CA TYR A 77 12.23 -5.22 4.05
C TYR A 77 12.19 -3.71 4.21
N ALA A 78 11.04 -3.12 3.91
CA ALA A 78 10.78 -1.72 4.14
C ALA A 78 9.58 -1.55 5.05
N THR A 79 9.68 -0.63 6.02
CA THR A 79 8.54 -0.16 6.79
C THR A 79 8.37 1.32 6.51
N VAL A 80 7.14 1.70 6.17
CA VAL A 80 6.81 3.08 5.81
C VAL A 80 5.78 3.60 6.79
N ARG A 81 6.16 4.59 7.61
CA ARG A 81 5.19 5.36 8.37
C ARG A 81 4.63 6.44 7.46
N ALA A 82 3.32 6.55 7.43
CA ALA A 82 2.64 7.48 6.54
C ALA A 82 1.37 8.02 7.18
N ARG A 83 0.85 9.07 6.55
CA ARG A 83 -0.48 9.61 6.88
C ARG A 83 -1.41 9.34 5.71
N ALA A 84 -2.51 8.67 6.01
CA ALA A 84 -3.50 8.29 5.01
C ALA A 84 -4.54 9.39 4.82
N THR A 85 -4.93 9.63 3.58
CA THR A 85 -6.09 10.45 3.22
C THR A 85 -7.02 9.60 2.38
N VAL A 86 -8.24 9.40 2.86
CA VAL A 86 -9.27 8.61 2.18
C VAL A 86 -10.11 9.53 1.30
N VAL A 87 -10.22 9.20 0.02
CA VAL A 87 -11.00 9.97 -0.94
C VAL A 87 -12.02 9.04 -1.61
N PRO A 88 -13.33 9.29 -1.45
CA PRO A 88 -14.33 8.60 -2.27
C PRO A 88 -14.05 8.87 -3.74
N SER A 89 -14.08 7.82 -4.58
CA SER A 89 -13.66 7.98 -5.97
C SER A 89 -14.34 6.97 -6.89
N ASP A 90 -14.77 7.45 -8.05
CA ASP A 90 -15.23 6.60 -9.14
C ASP A 90 -14.06 5.87 -9.82
N GLU A 91 -12.82 6.25 -9.52
CA GLU A 91 -11.62 5.68 -10.13
C GLU A 91 -10.98 4.57 -9.31
N ALA A 92 -11.59 4.18 -8.18
CA ALA A 92 -11.05 3.12 -7.32
C ALA A 92 -10.93 1.79 -8.08
N TRP A 93 -11.93 1.45 -8.89
CA TRP A 93 -11.90 0.24 -9.70
C TRP A 93 -10.76 0.28 -10.73
N ASP A 94 -10.57 1.43 -11.39
CA ASP A 94 -9.51 1.58 -12.39
C ASP A 94 -8.13 1.44 -11.76
N LEU A 95 -7.94 1.95 -10.56
CA LEU A 95 -6.71 1.76 -9.81
C LEU A 95 -6.48 0.28 -9.48
N LEU A 96 -7.50 -0.41 -8.98
CA LEU A 96 -7.41 -1.84 -8.68
C LEU A 96 -7.10 -2.66 -9.93
N ASP A 97 -7.70 -2.33 -11.08
CA ASP A 97 -7.43 -3.00 -12.33
C ASP A 97 -5.99 -2.79 -12.80
N ARG A 98 -5.48 -1.57 -12.67
CA ARG A 98 -4.08 -1.26 -12.96
C ARG A 98 -3.13 -2.04 -12.05
N LEU A 99 -3.44 -2.11 -10.75
CA LEU A 99 -2.63 -2.85 -9.79
C LEU A 99 -2.71 -4.36 -10.03
N ALA A 100 -3.85 -4.88 -10.47
CA ALA A 100 -3.97 -6.29 -10.82
C ALA A 100 -2.97 -6.68 -11.93
N LYS A 101 -2.73 -5.79 -12.88
CA LYS A 101 -1.77 -6.03 -13.95
C LYS A 101 -0.33 -6.10 -13.43
N ALA A 102 -0.02 -5.36 -12.38
CA ALA A 102 1.30 -5.38 -11.75
C ALA A 102 1.48 -6.56 -10.78
N TYR A 103 0.45 -6.90 -10.01
CA TYR A 103 0.54 -7.90 -8.94
C TYR A 103 0.20 -9.32 -9.41
N ILE A 104 -0.67 -9.48 -10.40
CA ILE A 104 -1.14 -10.78 -10.85
C ILE A 104 -0.50 -11.14 -12.19
N ALA A 105 -0.84 -10.41 -13.26
CA ALA A 105 -0.28 -10.63 -14.61
C ALA A 105 -0.64 -9.45 -15.50
N PRO A 106 0.16 -9.14 -16.54
CA PRO A 106 -0.11 -8.00 -17.45
C PRO A 106 -1.47 -8.06 -18.12
N ALA A 107 -2.03 -9.26 -18.33
CA ALA A 107 -3.34 -9.45 -18.94
C ALA A 107 -4.48 -9.54 -17.92
N ALA A 108 -4.18 -9.43 -16.62
CA ALA A 108 -5.20 -9.54 -15.58
C ALA A 108 -6.18 -8.36 -15.62
N THR A 109 -7.44 -8.66 -15.33
CA THR A 109 -8.49 -7.69 -15.13
C THR A 109 -9.04 -7.87 -13.73
N PHE A 110 -9.32 -6.77 -13.02
CA PHE A 110 -9.87 -6.87 -11.68
C PHE A 110 -11.25 -7.57 -11.75
N PRO A 111 -11.47 -8.64 -10.95
CA PRO A 111 -12.60 -9.56 -11.18
C PRO A 111 -13.95 -9.04 -10.69
N ALA A 112 -14.00 -7.97 -9.92
CA ALA A 112 -15.26 -7.44 -9.42
C ALA A 112 -15.93 -6.51 -10.45
N PRO A 113 -17.27 -6.34 -10.41
CA PRO A 113 -17.94 -5.35 -11.24
C PRO A 113 -17.48 -3.93 -10.92
N ARG A 114 -17.41 -3.09 -11.95
CA ARG A 114 -17.04 -1.68 -11.79
C ARG A 114 -18.08 -0.97 -10.91
N ARG A 115 -17.58 -0.26 -9.91
CA ARG A 115 -18.40 0.55 -9.00
C ARG A 115 -17.54 1.60 -8.32
N PRO A 116 -18.15 2.66 -7.76
CA PRO A 116 -17.41 3.62 -6.92
C PRO A 116 -16.85 2.95 -5.67
N GLY A 117 -15.75 3.51 -5.18
CA GLY A 117 -15.10 3.04 -3.98
C GLY A 117 -14.28 4.14 -3.34
N TYR A 118 -13.09 3.79 -2.86
CA TYR A 118 -12.21 4.70 -2.15
C TYR A 118 -10.79 4.57 -2.68
N VAL A 119 -10.14 5.70 -2.92
CA VAL A 119 -8.70 5.77 -3.15
C VAL A 119 -8.08 6.33 -1.88
N VAL A 120 -7.09 5.64 -1.34
CA VAL A 120 -6.34 6.12 -0.19
C VAL A 120 -4.96 6.56 -0.67
N ARG A 121 -4.59 7.77 -0.30
CA ARG A 121 -3.27 8.33 -0.60
C ARG A 121 -2.46 8.36 0.69
N TYR A 122 -1.20 8.00 0.60
CA TYR A 122 -0.30 7.89 1.74
C TYR A 122 0.86 8.86 1.57
N ALA A 123 0.90 9.90 2.42
CA ALA A 123 2.03 10.80 2.50
C ALA A 123 3.12 10.15 3.36
N VAL A 124 4.25 9.83 2.76
CA VAL A 124 5.35 9.12 3.43
C VAL A 124 6.04 10.06 4.42
N GLU A 125 6.15 9.63 5.68
CA GLU A 125 6.81 10.40 6.74
C GLU A 125 8.18 9.85 7.08
N LYS A 126 8.32 8.53 7.18
CA LYS A 126 9.59 7.89 7.51
C LYS A 126 9.67 6.50 6.91
N VAL A 127 10.84 6.14 6.39
CA VAL A 127 11.12 4.83 5.83
C VAL A 127 12.21 4.17 6.65
N GLY A 128 11.95 2.95 7.12
CA GLY A 128 12.91 2.13 7.86
C GLY A 128 13.07 0.76 7.22
N GLY A 129 13.67 -0.15 7.98
CA GLY A 129 13.89 -1.52 7.55
C GLY A 129 15.34 -1.79 7.15
N ILE A 130 15.53 -2.77 6.28
CA ILE A 130 16.84 -3.19 5.80
C ILE A 130 16.85 -3.12 4.28
N GLY A 131 17.63 -2.20 3.74
CA GLY A 131 17.76 -1.96 2.30
C GLY A 131 18.09 -0.51 1.98
N PRO A 132 18.27 -0.17 0.69
CA PRO A 132 18.68 1.17 0.29
C PRO A 132 17.62 2.27 0.53
N TRP A 133 16.38 1.89 0.78
CA TRP A 133 15.28 2.80 1.13
C TRP A 133 15.30 3.28 2.58
N ALA A 134 16.01 2.57 3.46
CA ALA A 134 16.07 2.93 4.88
C ALA A 134 16.83 4.23 5.06
N SER A 135 16.30 5.10 5.91
CA SER A 135 16.91 6.40 6.21
C SER A 135 17.41 6.47 7.64
#